data_91d849cc869bad8c433888099d548aa1
#
_entry.id   91d849cc869bad8c433888099d548aa1
#
_cell.length_a   1.000
_cell.length_b   1.000
_cell.length_c   1.000
_cell.angle_alpha   90.00
_cell.angle_beta   90.00
_cell.angle_gamma   90.00
#
_symmetry.space_group_name_H-M   'P 1'
#
loop_
_entity.id
_entity.type
_entity.pdbx_description
1 polymer ?
#
loop_
_entity_poly.entity_id
_entity_poly.type
_entity_poly.pdbx_seq_one_letter_code
_entity_poly.pdbx_strand_id
1 'polypeptide(L)'
;MRAYRLVDLGDFRFGWQSYPSARRRALAAEKVAKGEWVEVEVDGVRRRYFALAEDRPCLEAAGDWEPRRTVRFLAPLDNLLWRRERLQDLFDFDYTWEVYTPAAKRRFGYYAMPILYGDRLIGRLDPKLDRENGVLVVNRLQLELDGVDRRGLETSLEKALYAFARWHGAEDVRILQRG
;
A
#
# COMPACT_ATOMS: atom_id res chain seq x y z
N MET A 1 -7.88 8.79 -12.28
CA MET A 1 -8.83 7.77 -11.80
C MET A 1 -8.37 6.34 -12.11
N ARG A 2 -8.21 5.91 -13.36
CA ARG A 2 -7.86 4.50 -13.71
C ARG A 2 -6.62 3.95 -12.99
N ALA A 3 -5.60 4.77 -12.75
CA ALA A 3 -4.38 4.34 -12.08
C ALA A 3 -4.54 4.13 -10.55
N TYR A 4 -5.49 4.82 -9.93
CA TYR A 4 -5.68 4.79 -8.46
C TYR A 4 -6.90 4.01 -8.03
N ARG A 5 -7.82 3.73 -8.96
CA ARG A 5 -9.11 3.04 -8.79
C ARG A 5 -10.04 3.72 -7.77
N LEU A 6 -9.60 3.92 -6.54
CA LEU A 6 -10.34 4.60 -5.49
C LEU A 6 -9.62 5.92 -5.14
N VAL A 7 -10.32 7.05 -5.22
CA VAL A 7 -9.76 8.39 -5.01
C VAL A 7 -10.64 9.25 -4.11
N ASP A 8 -10.04 10.16 -3.37
CA ASP A 8 -10.73 11.25 -2.68
C ASP A 8 -10.57 12.58 -3.42
N LEU A 9 -11.25 13.64 -2.97
CA LEU A 9 -11.11 14.96 -3.58
C LEU A 9 -9.71 15.58 -3.43
N GLY A 10 -8.87 15.05 -2.55
CA GLY A 10 -7.48 15.44 -2.39
C GLY A 10 -6.55 14.80 -3.44
N ASP A 11 -6.93 13.64 -3.99
CA ASP A 11 -6.16 12.91 -5.01
C ASP A 11 -6.27 13.52 -6.42
N PHE A 12 -7.14 14.50 -6.63
CA PHE A 12 -7.36 15.10 -7.95
C PHE A 12 -6.16 15.91 -8.43
N ARG A 13 -5.07 15.25 -8.63
CA ARG A 13 -3.91 15.72 -9.38
C ARG A 13 -3.97 15.06 -10.75
N PHE A 14 -4.46 15.81 -11.73
CA PHE A 14 -4.43 15.38 -13.13
C PHE A 14 -3.09 15.79 -13.75
N GLY A 15 -2.17 14.85 -13.83
CA GLY A 15 -0.81 15.12 -14.27
C GLY A 15 -0.12 16.09 -13.31
N TRP A 16 0.52 17.14 -13.84
CA TRP A 16 1.21 18.18 -13.07
C TRP A 16 0.28 19.32 -12.63
N GLN A 17 -1.01 19.29 -12.98
CA GLN A 17 -1.95 20.35 -12.67
C GLN A 17 -2.76 20.01 -11.43
N SER A 18 -2.79 20.95 -10.46
CA SER A 18 -3.70 20.87 -9.33
C SER A 18 -4.93 21.75 -9.60
N TYR A 19 -6.12 21.19 -9.48
CA TYR A 19 -7.35 21.96 -9.56
C TYR A 19 -7.73 22.55 -8.20
N PRO A 20 -8.27 23.78 -8.15
CA PRO A 20 -8.89 24.32 -6.93
C PRO A 20 -9.96 23.39 -6.39
N SER A 21 -10.17 23.38 -5.07
CA SER A 21 -11.11 22.47 -4.40
C SER A 21 -12.56 22.59 -4.93
N ALA A 22 -13.00 23.81 -5.27
CA ALA A 22 -14.33 24.03 -5.87
C ALA A 22 -14.46 23.30 -7.22
N ARG A 23 -13.46 23.40 -8.10
CA ARG A 23 -13.46 22.72 -9.39
C ARG A 23 -13.43 21.20 -9.24
N ARG A 24 -12.69 20.70 -8.25
CA ARG A 24 -12.66 19.26 -7.95
C ARG A 24 -14.02 18.73 -7.53
N ARG A 25 -14.72 19.45 -6.64
CA ARG A 25 -16.09 19.10 -6.22
C ARG A 25 -17.07 19.14 -7.40
N ALA A 26 -17.01 20.19 -8.21
CA ALA A 26 -17.88 20.32 -9.38
C ALA A 26 -17.65 19.19 -10.39
N LEU A 27 -16.39 18.82 -10.65
CA LEU A 27 -16.03 17.71 -11.53
C LEU A 27 -16.54 16.38 -10.99
N ALA A 28 -16.37 16.11 -9.69
CA ALA A 28 -16.89 14.87 -9.10
C ALA A 28 -18.42 14.80 -9.22
N ALA A 29 -19.14 15.87 -8.89
CA ALA A 29 -20.59 15.94 -9.02
C ALA A 29 -21.05 15.71 -10.48
N GLU A 30 -20.38 16.35 -11.45
CA GLU A 30 -20.65 16.15 -12.88
C GLU A 30 -20.45 14.67 -13.29
N LYS A 31 -19.34 14.04 -12.88
CA LYS A 31 -19.01 12.67 -13.25
C LYS A 31 -19.97 11.64 -12.61
N VAL A 32 -20.39 11.90 -11.38
CA VAL A 32 -21.40 11.08 -10.70
C VAL A 32 -22.77 11.24 -11.40
N ALA A 33 -23.17 12.48 -11.71
CA ALA A 33 -24.45 12.74 -12.41
C ALA A 33 -24.50 12.10 -13.80
N LYS A 34 -23.35 11.99 -14.49
CA LYS A 34 -23.23 11.29 -15.79
C LYS A 34 -23.15 9.76 -15.65
N GLY A 35 -23.12 9.21 -14.45
CA GLY A 35 -22.95 7.79 -14.21
C GLY A 35 -21.55 7.25 -14.56
N GLU A 36 -20.54 8.12 -14.72
CA GLU A 36 -19.19 7.71 -15.01
C GLU A 36 -18.41 7.32 -13.74
N TRP A 37 -18.80 7.93 -12.60
CA TRP A 37 -18.22 7.65 -11.28
C TRP A 37 -19.32 7.23 -10.31
N VAL A 38 -18.91 6.48 -9.30
CA VAL A 38 -19.73 6.17 -8.13
C VAL A 38 -19.07 6.74 -6.88
N GLU A 39 -19.88 7.26 -5.98
CA GLU A 39 -19.45 7.64 -4.65
C GLU A 39 -19.37 6.38 -3.78
N VAL A 40 -18.31 6.26 -3.00
CA VAL A 40 -18.02 5.13 -2.11
C VAL A 40 -17.89 5.66 -0.69
N GLU A 41 -18.75 5.19 0.18
CA GLU A 41 -18.67 5.44 1.62
C GLU A 41 -17.89 4.30 2.28
N VAL A 42 -17.00 4.65 3.22
CA VAL A 42 -16.22 3.71 4.01
C VAL A 42 -16.62 3.86 5.47
N ASP A 43 -17.01 2.77 6.10
CA ASP A 43 -17.47 2.77 7.49
C ASP A 43 -16.43 3.38 8.44
N GLY A 44 -16.89 4.30 9.29
CA GLY A 44 -16.03 5.02 10.23
C GLY A 44 -15.16 6.11 9.63
N VAL A 45 -15.17 6.32 8.29
CA VAL A 45 -14.36 7.31 7.60
C VAL A 45 -15.22 8.47 7.12
N ARG A 46 -14.87 9.70 7.54
CA ARG A 46 -15.60 10.92 7.10
C ARG A 46 -15.30 11.33 5.66
N ARG A 47 -14.21 10.86 5.09
CA ARG A 47 -13.75 11.20 3.75
C ARG A 47 -14.59 10.47 2.72
N ARG A 48 -15.09 11.20 1.73
CA ARG A 48 -15.81 10.60 0.60
C ARG A 48 -14.83 10.14 -0.46
N TYR A 49 -15.03 8.93 -0.93
CA TYR A 49 -14.27 8.33 -2.00
C TYR A 49 -15.08 8.22 -3.28
N PHE A 50 -14.39 8.09 -4.39
CA PHE A 50 -14.99 7.91 -5.71
C PHE A 50 -14.26 6.81 -6.46
N ALA A 51 -15.01 5.96 -7.12
CA ALA A 51 -14.51 4.92 -8.02
C ALA A 51 -15.09 5.12 -9.43
N LEU A 52 -14.54 4.43 -10.42
CA LEU A 52 -15.16 4.36 -11.74
C LEU A 52 -16.44 3.52 -11.65
N ALA A 53 -17.48 3.90 -12.42
CA ALA A 53 -18.72 3.13 -12.46
C ALA A 53 -18.49 1.70 -12.97
N GLU A 54 -17.50 1.49 -13.83
CA GLU A 54 -17.07 0.18 -14.32
C GLU A 54 -16.52 -0.74 -13.22
N ASP A 55 -16.07 -0.17 -12.08
CA ASP A 55 -15.54 -0.92 -10.94
C ASP A 55 -16.64 -1.36 -9.95
N ARG A 56 -17.89 -0.89 -10.12
CA ARG A 56 -19.02 -1.22 -9.23
C ARG A 56 -19.18 -2.73 -9.00
N PRO A 57 -19.16 -3.61 -10.02
CA PRO A 57 -19.29 -5.05 -9.80
C PRO A 57 -18.17 -5.62 -8.89
N CYS A 58 -16.94 -5.09 -9.01
CA CYS A 58 -15.85 -5.49 -8.14
C CYS A 58 -16.05 -5.04 -6.69
N LEU A 59 -16.59 -3.82 -6.48
CA LEU A 59 -16.89 -3.30 -5.15
C LEU A 59 -18.01 -4.10 -4.48
N GLU A 60 -19.06 -4.42 -5.22
CA GLU A 60 -20.19 -5.21 -4.72
C GLU A 60 -19.79 -6.66 -4.40
N ALA A 61 -18.91 -7.26 -5.21
CA ALA A 61 -18.40 -8.61 -4.97
C ALA A 61 -17.33 -8.68 -3.86
N ALA A 62 -16.77 -7.55 -3.41
CA ALA A 62 -15.71 -7.53 -2.43
C ALA A 62 -16.14 -8.04 -1.04
N GLY A 63 -17.43 -7.94 -0.70
CA GLY A 63 -17.99 -8.44 0.56
C GLY A 63 -17.89 -9.97 0.71
N ASP A 64 -17.95 -10.70 -0.40
CA ASP A 64 -17.87 -12.16 -0.44
C ASP A 64 -16.45 -12.67 -0.74
N TRP A 65 -15.49 -11.74 -0.93
CA TRP A 65 -14.13 -12.12 -1.29
C TRP A 65 -13.28 -12.44 -0.07
N GLU A 66 -12.71 -13.63 -0.05
CA GLU A 66 -11.73 -14.02 0.98
C GLU A 66 -10.30 -13.70 0.53
N PRO A 67 -9.57 -12.84 1.27
CA PRO A 67 -8.19 -12.49 0.92
C PRO A 67 -7.28 -13.71 1.00
N ARG A 68 -6.47 -13.89 -0.03
CA ARG A 68 -5.44 -14.94 0.00
C ARG A 68 -4.41 -14.60 1.08
N ARG A 69 -4.14 -15.52 1.98
CA ARG A 69 -3.15 -15.40 3.07
C ARG A 69 -1.72 -15.50 2.53
N THR A 70 -1.36 -14.55 1.68
CA THR A 70 -0.02 -14.45 1.08
C THR A 70 0.59 -13.11 1.39
N VAL A 71 1.90 -13.11 1.69
CA VAL A 71 2.67 -11.89 1.88
C VAL A 71 3.11 -11.32 0.53
N ARG A 72 2.98 -10.01 0.38
CA ARG A 72 3.52 -9.21 -0.73
C ARG A 72 4.24 -7.99 -0.20
N PHE A 73 5.35 -7.62 -0.84
CA PHE A 73 6.08 -6.39 -0.54
C PHE A 73 5.70 -5.33 -1.56
N LEU A 74 5.24 -4.17 -1.07
CA LEU A 74 4.81 -3.07 -1.93
C LEU A 74 5.98 -2.12 -2.14
N ALA A 75 6.28 -1.79 -3.40
CA ALA A 75 7.30 -0.80 -3.71
C ALA A 75 6.88 0.58 -3.18
N PRO A 76 7.81 1.44 -2.70
CA PRO A 76 7.46 2.76 -2.16
C PRO A 76 6.68 3.67 -3.11
N LEU A 77 6.77 3.43 -4.42
CA LEU A 77 6.04 4.15 -5.46
C LEU A 77 4.80 3.40 -5.98
N ASP A 78 4.36 2.37 -5.27
CA ASP A 78 3.09 1.70 -5.60
C ASP A 78 1.92 2.68 -5.49
N ASN A 79 0.98 2.61 -6.44
CA ASN A 79 -0.18 3.51 -6.50
C ASN A 79 -1.04 3.46 -5.23
N LEU A 80 -1.07 2.33 -4.53
CA LEU A 80 -1.76 2.20 -3.26
C LEU A 80 -1.17 3.15 -2.20
N LEU A 81 0.16 3.35 -2.22
CA LEU A 81 0.91 4.10 -1.20
C LEU A 81 0.95 5.62 -1.44
N TRP A 82 0.48 6.12 -2.57
CA TRP A 82 0.63 7.53 -2.95
C TRP A 82 -0.17 8.51 -2.10
N ARG A 83 -1.25 8.04 -1.46
CA ARG A 83 -2.12 8.87 -0.65
C ARG A 83 -2.11 8.39 0.80
N ARG A 84 -1.37 9.10 1.66
CA ARG A 84 -1.23 8.73 3.09
C ARG A 84 -2.56 8.68 3.82
N GLU A 85 -3.44 9.66 3.57
CA GLU A 85 -4.75 9.70 4.18
C GLU A 85 -5.61 8.49 3.79
N ARG A 86 -5.45 7.98 2.56
CA ARG A 86 -6.12 6.76 2.12
C ARG A 86 -5.58 5.53 2.83
N LEU A 87 -4.25 5.45 3.05
CA LEU A 87 -3.67 4.37 3.83
C LEU A 87 -4.16 4.37 5.27
N GLN A 88 -4.26 5.55 5.88
CA GLN A 88 -4.80 5.68 7.22
C GLN A 88 -6.29 5.31 7.25
N ASP A 89 -7.09 5.81 6.31
CA ASP A 89 -8.53 5.58 6.26
C ASP A 89 -8.89 4.09 6.00
N LEU A 90 -8.15 3.41 5.13
CA LEU A 90 -8.51 2.04 4.70
C LEU A 90 -7.76 0.93 5.43
N PHE A 91 -6.57 1.21 5.95
CA PHE A 91 -5.69 0.19 6.51
C PHE A 91 -5.19 0.52 7.93
N ASP A 92 -5.57 1.68 8.49
CA ASP A 92 -5.00 2.22 9.74
C ASP A 92 -3.47 2.17 9.74
N PHE A 93 -2.86 2.52 8.61
CA PHE A 93 -1.43 2.36 8.37
C PHE A 93 -0.73 3.68 8.08
N ASP A 94 0.24 4.07 8.96
CA ASP A 94 1.10 5.23 8.75
C ASP A 94 2.30 4.85 7.90
N TYR A 95 2.43 5.48 6.73
CA TYR A 95 3.54 5.23 5.82
C TYR A 95 4.21 6.51 5.34
N THR A 96 5.54 6.52 5.40
CA THR A 96 6.38 7.54 4.80
C THR A 96 7.58 6.89 4.12
N TRP A 97 7.80 7.21 2.85
CA TRP A 97 9.03 6.82 2.18
C TRP A 97 10.17 7.73 2.63
N GLU A 98 11.15 7.17 3.33
CA GLU A 98 12.20 7.91 4.04
C GLU A 98 13.48 8.13 3.22
N VAL A 99 13.43 7.94 1.89
CA VAL A 99 14.60 8.11 1.00
C VAL A 99 15.26 9.49 1.12
N TYR A 100 14.47 10.55 1.35
CA TYR A 100 14.96 11.91 1.54
C TYR A 100 15.18 12.28 3.02
N THR A 101 14.88 11.38 3.93
CA THR A 101 15.08 11.59 5.36
C THR A 101 16.54 11.31 5.73
N PRO A 102 17.23 12.20 6.45
CA PRO A 102 18.58 11.94 6.97
C PRO A 102 18.64 10.62 7.76
N ALA A 103 19.71 9.85 7.61
CA ALA A 103 19.82 8.51 8.19
C ALA A 103 19.48 8.45 9.69
N ALA A 104 19.97 9.41 10.48
CA ALA A 104 19.73 9.50 11.93
C ALA A 104 18.26 9.78 12.33
N LYS A 105 17.42 10.20 11.38
CA LYS A 105 16.00 10.53 11.61
C LYS A 105 15.04 9.49 11.01
N ARG A 106 15.57 8.45 10.33
CA ARG A 106 14.73 7.40 9.75
C ARG A 106 14.17 6.50 10.83
N ARG A 107 12.87 6.29 10.77
CA ARG A 107 12.14 5.38 11.68
C ARG A 107 12.17 3.94 11.17
N PHE A 108 12.07 3.75 9.86
CA PHE A 108 11.83 2.45 9.24
C PHE A 108 12.96 1.98 8.32
N GLY A 109 13.70 2.90 7.71
CA GLY A 109 14.81 2.58 6.83
C GLY A 109 14.81 3.38 5.53
N TYR A 110 15.89 3.22 4.75
CA TYR A 110 16.07 3.98 3.51
C TYR A 110 15.03 3.61 2.45
N TYR A 111 14.76 2.33 2.29
CA TYR A 111 13.86 1.80 1.27
C TYR A 111 12.74 0.96 1.89
N ALA A 112 12.17 1.46 2.99
CA ALA A 112 11.13 0.75 3.71
C ALA A 112 9.93 0.43 2.81
N MET A 113 9.67 -0.86 2.60
CA MET A 113 8.58 -1.41 1.79
C MET A 113 7.48 -1.91 2.72
N PRO A 114 6.21 -1.46 2.58
CA PRO A 114 5.10 -2.04 3.30
C PRO A 114 4.89 -3.52 2.98
N ILE A 115 4.43 -4.26 3.97
CA ILE A 115 4.10 -5.68 3.90
C ILE A 115 2.59 -5.82 3.87
N LEU A 116 2.06 -6.29 2.75
CA LEU A 116 0.65 -6.66 2.60
C LEU A 116 0.50 -8.16 2.89
N TYR A 117 -0.40 -8.52 3.79
CA TYR A 117 -0.81 -9.90 4.09
C TYR A 117 -2.32 -10.02 3.96
N GLY A 118 -2.76 -10.75 2.97
CA GLY A 118 -4.18 -10.75 2.62
C GLY A 118 -4.64 -9.37 2.15
N ASP A 119 -5.48 -8.75 2.94
CA ASP A 119 -6.04 -7.41 2.75
C ASP A 119 -5.51 -6.36 3.75
N ARG A 120 -4.50 -6.72 4.58
CA ARG A 120 -3.97 -5.84 5.62
C ARG A 120 -2.52 -5.46 5.38
N LEU A 121 -2.19 -4.20 5.66
CA LEU A 121 -0.81 -3.75 5.79
C LEU A 121 -0.34 -4.07 7.21
N ILE A 122 0.62 -4.99 7.34
CA ILE A 122 1.01 -5.59 8.62
C ILE A 122 2.43 -5.21 9.05
N GLY A 123 3.05 -4.26 8.40
CA GLY A 123 4.41 -3.85 8.75
C GLY A 123 5.23 -3.39 7.57
N ARG A 124 6.55 -3.39 7.75
CA ARG A 124 7.53 -2.91 6.76
C ARG A 124 8.82 -3.70 6.84
N LEU A 125 9.52 -3.75 5.71
CA LEU A 125 10.90 -4.21 5.66
C LEU A 125 11.77 -3.20 4.90
N ASP A 126 13.06 -3.09 5.30
CA ASP A 126 14.08 -2.29 4.59
C ASP A 126 15.11 -3.23 3.96
N PRO A 127 14.90 -3.64 2.69
CA PRO A 127 15.78 -4.59 2.03
C PRO A 127 16.94 -3.89 1.34
N LYS A 128 18.09 -4.57 1.31
CA LYS A 128 19.28 -4.19 0.54
C LYS A 128 19.89 -5.43 -0.10
N LEU A 129 20.11 -5.38 -1.40
CA LEU A 129 20.81 -6.47 -2.10
C LEU A 129 22.32 -6.33 -1.90
N ASP A 130 22.93 -7.34 -1.31
CA ASP A 130 24.38 -7.56 -1.30
C ASP A 130 24.75 -8.41 -2.52
N ARG A 131 25.13 -7.73 -3.60
CA ARG A 131 25.42 -8.37 -4.88
C ARG A 131 26.69 -9.21 -4.87
N GLU A 132 27.67 -8.84 -4.06
CA GLU A 132 28.96 -9.52 -3.96
C GLU A 132 28.79 -10.90 -3.32
N ASN A 133 27.93 -10.98 -2.30
CA ASN A 133 27.68 -12.20 -1.55
C ASN A 133 26.40 -12.96 -1.99
N GLY A 134 25.62 -12.41 -2.93
CA GLY A 134 24.38 -13.04 -3.39
C GLY A 134 23.31 -13.12 -2.30
N VAL A 135 23.27 -12.14 -1.37
CA VAL A 135 22.39 -12.15 -0.20
C VAL A 135 21.43 -10.97 -0.21
N LEU A 136 20.16 -11.22 0.03
CA LEU A 136 19.19 -10.18 0.37
C LEU A 136 19.29 -9.87 1.86
N VAL A 137 19.88 -8.72 2.19
CA VAL A 137 19.98 -8.24 3.56
C VAL A 137 18.73 -7.43 3.89
N VAL A 138 17.94 -7.86 4.88
CA VAL A 138 16.83 -7.10 5.44
C VAL A 138 17.37 -6.36 6.67
N ASN A 139 17.68 -5.06 6.53
CA ASN A 139 18.23 -4.24 7.60
C ASN A 139 17.28 -4.16 8.80
N ARG A 140 15.97 -4.02 8.50
CA ARG A 140 14.91 -4.01 9.50
C ARG A 140 13.67 -4.70 8.95
N LEU A 141 13.09 -5.57 9.74
CA LEU A 141 11.76 -6.14 9.58
C LEU A 141 10.92 -5.75 10.79
N GLN A 142 9.90 -4.95 10.59
CA GLN A 142 8.96 -4.55 11.64
C GLN A 142 7.56 -5.03 11.30
N LEU A 143 6.91 -5.70 12.26
CA LEU A 143 5.55 -6.22 12.10
C LEU A 143 4.60 -5.53 13.09
N GLU A 144 3.42 -5.18 12.62
CA GLU A 144 2.29 -4.59 13.34
C GLU A 144 1.14 -5.60 13.26
N LEU A 145 1.02 -6.45 14.28
CA LEU A 145 0.19 -7.65 14.20
C LEU A 145 -1.10 -7.59 15.05
N ASP A 146 -1.50 -6.40 15.49
CA ASP A 146 -2.72 -6.22 16.23
C ASP A 146 -3.94 -6.53 15.35
N GLY A 147 -4.78 -7.45 15.83
CA GLY A 147 -5.96 -7.92 15.09
C GLY A 147 -5.67 -8.71 13.80
N VAL A 148 -4.42 -9.13 13.57
CA VAL A 148 -4.04 -9.92 12.39
C VAL A 148 -4.16 -11.41 12.70
N ASP A 149 -4.83 -12.15 11.82
CA ASP A 149 -4.80 -13.61 11.86
C ASP A 149 -3.42 -14.13 11.45
N ARG A 150 -2.68 -14.65 12.41
CA ARG A 150 -1.28 -15.08 12.23
C ARG A 150 -1.11 -16.46 11.64
N ARG A 151 -2.21 -17.18 11.35
CA ARG A 151 -2.13 -18.53 10.78
C ARG A 151 -1.42 -18.51 9.42
N GLY A 152 -0.31 -19.21 9.32
CA GLY A 152 0.51 -19.30 8.11
C GLY A 152 1.30 -18.03 7.76
N LEU A 153 1.27 -16.97 8.59
CA LEU A 153 2.01 -15.74 8.34
C LEU A 153 3.51 -15.97 8.21
N GLU A 154 4.13 -16.64 9.18
CA GLU A 154 5.59 -16.90 9.17
C GLU A 154 6.02 -17.66 7.91
N THR A 155 5.31 -18.72 7.57
CA THR A 155 5.59 -19.50 6.34
C THR A 155 5.40 -18.65 5.08
N SER A 156 4.37 -17.81 5.04
CA SER A 156 4.12 -16.95 3.90
C SER A 156 5.16 -15.83 3.78
N LEU A 157 5.61 -15.27 4.91
CA LEU A 157 6.65 -14.24 4.97
C LEU A 157 8.00 -14.82 4.50
N GLU A 158 8.38 -15.99 5.00
CA GLU A 158 9.60 -16.68 4.57
C GLU A 158 9.58 -16.95 3.07
N LYS A 159 8.49 -17.55 2.55
CA LYS A 159 8.32 -17.79 1.11
C LYS A 159 8.44 -16.51 0.28
N ALA A 160 7.84 -15.41 0.75
CA ALA A 160 7.89 -14.13 0.06
C ALA A 160 9.30 -13.54 0.06
N LEU A 161 10.04 -13.63 1.19
CA LEU A 161 11.42 -13.15 1.30
C LEU A 161 12.36 -13.90 0.34
N TYR A 162 12.30 -15.23 0.31
CA TYR A 162 13.12 -16.02 -0.62
C TYR A 162 12.69 -15.82 -2.09
N ALA A 163 11.41 -15.68 -2.37
CA ALA A 163 10.95 -15.36 -3.72
C ALA A 163 11.46 -13.98 -4.18
N PHE A 164 11.42 -12.99 -3.29
CA PHE A 164 11.93 -11.64 -3.55
C PHE A 164 13.45 -11.63 -3.72
N ALA A 165 14.19 -12.38 -2.89
CA ALA A 165 15.64 -12.56 -3.02
C ALA A 165 16.00 -13.13 -4.39
N ARG A 166 15.41 -14.27 -4.78
CA ARG A 166 15.66 -14.92 -6.08
C ARG A 166 15.32 -14.02 -7.26
N TRP A 167 14.23 -13.25 -7.18
CA TRP A 167 13.86 -12.32 -8.24
C TRP A 167 14.91 -11.22 -8.44
N HIS A 168 15.65 -10.88 -7.38
CA HIS A 168 16.76 -9.91 -7.42
C HIS A 168 18.15 -10.57 -7.64
N GLY A 169 18.20 -11.87 -7.87
CA GLY A 169 19.45 -12.60 -8.11
C GLY A 169 20.23 -12.93 -6.84
N ALA A 170 19.57 -12.98 -5.68
CA ALA A 170 20.14 -13.48 -4.43
C ALA A 170 19.62 -14.89 -4.11
N GLU A 171 20.49 -15.72 -3.50
CA GLU A 171 20.16 -17.10 -3.13
C GLU A 171 19.81 -17.20 -1.65
N ASP A 172 20.24 -16.24 -0.83
CA ASP A 172 20.04 -16.25 0.62
C ASP A 172 19.40 -14.96 1.14
N VAL A 173 18.84 -15.05 2.34
CA VAL A 173 18.18 -13.95 3.05
C VAL A 173 18.74 -13.80 4.45
N ARG A 174 19.18 -12.60 4.82
CA ARG A 174 19.66 -12.27 6.16
C ARG A 174 18.87 -11.14 6.76
N ILE A 175 18.22 -11.37 7.91
CA ILE A 175 17.50 -10.35 8.67
C ILE A 175 18.41 -9.87 9.80
N LEU A 176 18.71 -8.56 9.83
CA LEU A 176 19.59 -7.97 10.85
C LEU A 176 18.82 -7.54 12.10
N GLN A 177 17.62 -6.96 11.92
CA GLN A 177 16.77 -6.52 13.02
C GLN A 177 15.33 -6.97 12.77
N ARG A 178 14.71 -7.58 13.80
CA ARG A 178 13.30 -7.96 13.78
C ARG A 178 12.61 -7.36 15.02
N GLY A 179 11.50 -6.61 14.80
CA GLY A 179 10.72 -5.97 15.83
C GLY A 179 9.21 -6.12 15.59
#